data_f9c33a0d0e67e7373ea88e0668e41893
#
_entry.id   f9c33a0d0e67e7373ea88e0668e41893
#
_cell.length_a   1.000
_cell.length_b   1.000
_cell.length_c   1.000
_cell.angle_alpha   90.00
_cell.angle_beta   90.00
_cell.angle_gamma   90.00
#
_symmetry.space_group_name_H-M   'P 1'
#
loop_
_entity.id
_entity.type
_entity.pdbx_description
1 polymer ?
#
loop_
_entity_poly.entity_id
_entity_poly.type
_entity_poly.pdbx_seq_one_letter_code
_entity_poly.pdbx_strand_id
1 'polypeptide(L)'
;LITAAAVESAMQHKSESLHPPAFPADVLVQQLLILLKGNTGLGKQQIISSLSALTPFSGIPKETIEDIISYMEECGYLYRSGDLYIAGAKAEAEFGKSNWKALISVIQDTGGYLAVLPDGTVVGTLDARFVAGDSGRTFTFTGKTWRLLHRDDIHRRALIEPSSASSGLKRPFWGGSGSGASLSMLLCFGVSEIISRRKTLLPLPKNEAEMLEDLILSLPDNITPGKLHVRTEPEVNGWSVVVSTFAGDTVNRVIAYLLRQNLSGRHEFKVTPFALRIFGFESPDAGYDVSRTLIEISENTYLFDELPKLPDNLWKFSVCLPDNVKKEIIAKKHQNNYNITRSDKMEFCTLTEKEFREFSTASLITRSTND
;
A
#
# COMPACT_ATOMS: atom_id res chain seq x y z
N LEU A 1 -17.29 12.79 -2.34
CA LEU A 1 -17.41 12.24 -0.99
C LEU A 1 -16.09 12.29 -0.22
N ILE A 2 -14.97 11.84 -0.79
CA ILE A 2 -13.66 11.84 -0.10
C ILE A 2 -13.26 13.27 0.32
N THR A 3 -13.39 14.24 -0.57
CA THR A 3 -13.12 15.64 -0.27
C THR A 3 -14.04 16.18 0.82
N ALA A 4 -15.33 15.83 0.76
CA ALA A 4 -16.28 16.21 1.80
C ALA A 4 -15.89 15.61 3.17
N ALA A 5 -15.56 14.32 3.22
CA ALA A 5 -15.09 13.66 4.43
C ALA A 5 -13.80 14.30 4.99
N ALA A 6 -12.85 14.69 4.12
CA ALA A 6 -11.63 15.37 4.54
C ALA A 6 -11.92 16.74 5.17
N VAL A 7 -12.79 17.54 4.55
CA VAL A 7 -13.15 18.86 5.07
C VAL A 7 -13.95 18.73 6.38
N GLU A 8 -14.92 17.82 6.47
CA GLU A 8 -15.67 17.57 7.70
C GLU A 8 -14.75 17.11 8.84
N SER A 9 -13.78 16.22 8.56
CA SER A 9 -12.78 15.80 9.54
C SER A 9 -11.93 16.97 10.02
N ALA A 10 -11.49 17.84 9.11
CA ALA A 10 -10.73 19.03 9.46
C ALA A 10 -11.57 20.03 10.30
N MET A 11 -12.84 20.24 9.95
CA MET A 11 -13.75 21.09 10.75
C MET A 11 -13.98 20.54 12.15
N GLN A 12 -13.92 19.22 12.34
CA GLN A 12 -14.04 18.56 13.63
C GLN A 12 -12.70 18.42 14.37
N HIS A 13 -11.62 19.00 13.84
CA HIS A 13 -10.26 18.86 14.36
C HIS A 13 -9.79 17.39 14.47
N LYS A 14 -10.35 16.51 13.66
CA LYS A 14 -9.92 15.11 13.57
C LYS A 14 -8.75 15.00 12.60
N SER A 15 -7.67 14.36 13.04
CA SER A 15 -6.54 14.00 12.20
C SER A 15 -6.05 12.61 12.56
N GLU A 16 -5.47 11.93 11.58
CA GLU A 16 -4.80 10.66 11.86
C GLU A 16 -3.52 10.89 12.66
N SER A 17 -3.27 9.99 13.60
CA SER A 17 -2.00 9.94 14.30
C SER A 17 -0.89 9.53 13.33
N LEU A 18 0.18 10.30 13.27
CA LEU A 18 1.38 9.92 12.56
C LEU A 18 2.13 8.87 13.40
N HIS A 19 2.23 7.66 12.88
CA HIS A 19 3.02 6.62 13.50
C HIS A 19 4.36 6.50 12.76
N PRO A 20 5.47 6.95 13.37
CA PRO A 20 6.79 6.76 12.78
C PRO A 20 7.06 5.25 12.65
N PRO A 21 7.87 4.85 11.65
CA PRO A 21 8.26 3.45 11.52
C PRO A 21 8.89 2.93 12.82
N ALA A 22 8.39 1.82 13.33
CA ALA A 22 8.88 1.23 14.58
C ALA A 22 10.32 0.70 14.46
N PHE A 23 10.77 0.44 13.24
CA PHE A 23 12.08 -0.14 12.96
C PHE A 23 12.66 0.43 11.66
N PRO A 24 13.14 1.71 11.66
CA PRO A 24 13.61 2.39 10.46
C PRO A 24 15.08 2.04 10.13
N ALA A 25 15.40 0.76 9.94
CA ALA A 25 16.77 0.30 9.69
C ALA A 25 17.32 0.76 8.31
N ASP A 26 16.46 0.98 7.33
CA ASP A 26 16.82 1.59 6.05
C ASP A 26 17.27 3.05 6.21
N VAL A 27 16.59 3.80 7.07
CA VAL A 27 17.00 5.17 7.45
C VAL A 27 18.29 5.14 8.26
N LEU A 28 18.48 4.15 9.14
CA LEU A 28 19.72 3.97 9.90
C LEU A 28 20.92 3.77 8.95
N VAL A 29 20.79 2.94 7.91
CA VAL A 29 21.86 2.76 6.91
C VAL A 29 22.19 4.07 6.21
N GLN A 30 21.19 4.85 5.81
CA GLN A 30 21.40 6.18 5.24
C GLN A 30 22.21 7.07 6.19
N GLN A 31 21.80 7.14 7.46
CA GLN A 31 22.49 7.97 8.46
C GLN A 31 23.90 7.47 8.75
N LEU A 32 24.14 6.17 8.75
CA LEU A 32 25.47 5.58 8.87
C LEU A 32 26.38 6.04 7.73
N LEU A 33 25.92 5.96 6.49
CA LEU A 33 26.69 6.41 5.33
C LEU A 33 26.96 7.93 5.36
N ILE A 34 25.99 8.73 5.79
CA ILE A 34 26.16 10.18 5.96
C ILE A 34 27.20 10.48 7.05
N LEU A 35 27.13 9.77 8.18
CA LEU A 35 28.06 9.92 9.30
C LEU A 35 29.50 9.60 8.85
N LEU A 36 29.71 8.53 8.10
CA LEU A 36 31.03 8.14 7.58
C LEU A 36 31.54 9.10 6.50
N LYS A 37 30.65 9.64 5.66
CA LYS A 37 31.04 10.66 4.67
C LYS A 37 31.55 11.94 5.34
N GLY A 38 30.97 12.33 6.46
CA GLY A 38 31.36 13.52 7.21
C GLY A 38 32.63 13.38 8.04
N ASN A 39 33.20 12.17 8.15
CA ASN A 39 34.33 11.84 9.00
C ASN A 39 35.41 11.09 8.22
N THR A 40 36.67 11.20 8.68
CA THR A 40 37.81 10.49 8.10
C THR A 40 37.90 9.01 8.50
N GLY A 41 36.90 8.51 9.20
CA GLY A 41 36.75 7.17 9.72
C GLY A 41 36.26 7.20 11.17
N LEU A 42 35.47 6.20 11.54
CA LEU A 42 34.91 6.07 12.89
C LEU A 42 35.05 4.61 13.39
N GLY A 43 35.35 4.48 14.66
CA GLY A 43 35.37 3.17 15.33
C GLY A 43 33.96 2.57 15.45
N LYS A 44 33.84 1.23 15.48
CA LYS A 44 32.55 0.51 15.57
C LYS A 44 31.68 1.04 16.72
N GLN A 45 32.26 1.20 17.91
CA GLN A 45 31.53 1.67 19.10
C GLN A 45 31.08 3.15 18.97
N GLN A 46 31.87 3.98 18.29
CA GLN A 46 31.49 5.37 18.03
C GLN A 46 30.29 5.43 17.08
N ILE A 47 30.27 4.59 16.03
CA ILE A 47 29.14 4.50 15.10
C ILE A 47 27.87 4.07 15.86
N ILE A 48 27.96 2.96 16.62
CA ILE A 48 26.83 2.42 17.37
C ILE A 48 26.29 3.45 18.37
N SER A 49 27.17 4.07 19.16
CA SER A 49 26.74 5.07 20.16
C SER A 49 26.10 6.30 19.50
N SER A 50 26.68 6.80 18.40
CA SER A 50 26.13 7.93 17.66
C SER A 50 24.75 7.67 17.09
N LEU A 51 24.54 6.48 16.50
CA LEU A 51 23.24 6.10 15.92
C LEU A 51 22.20 5.81 17.00
N SER A 52 22.57 5.05 18.04
CA SER A 52 21.64 4.70 19.14
C SER A 52 21.20 5.90 19.97
N ALA A 53 21.96 6.99 19.97
CA ALA A 53 21.58 8.24 20.64
C ALA A 53 20.47 9.01 19.92
N LEU A 54 20.18 8.67 18.64
CA LEU A 54 19.12 9.31 17.87
C LEU A 54 17.76 8.67 18.19
N THR A 55 16.81 9.49 18.59
CA THR A 55 15.46 9.04 18.98
C THR A 55 14.80 8.07 17.99
N PRO A 56 14.89 8.26 16.65
CA PRO A 56 14.27 7.31 15.71
C PRO A 56 14.84 5.89 15.78
N PHE A 57 16.06 5.72 16.28
CA PHE A 57 16.77 4.43 16.35
C PHE A 57 16.86 3.85 17.76
N SER A 58 16.31 4.52 18.76
CA SER A 58 16.36 4.07 20.16
C SER A 58 15.68 2.69 20.39
N GLY A 59 14.76 2.30 19.50
CA GLY A 59 14.11 0.99 19.50
C GLY A 59 14.87 -0.10 18.75
N ILE A 60 16.00 0.22 18.09
CA ILE A 60 16.83 -0.76 17.38
C ILE A 60 17.89 -1.31 18.34
N PRO A 61 17.93 -2.64 18.58
CA PRO A 61 18.97 -3.26 19.41
C PRO A 61 20.38 -2.96 18.88
N LYS A 62 21.34 -2.78 19.79
CA LYS A 62 22.73 -2.53 19.40
C LYS A 62 23.32 -3.66 18.59
N GLU A 63 22.96 -4.89 18.93
CA GLU A 63 23.34 -6.11 18.22
C GLU A 63 22.87 -6.07 16.76
N THR A 64 21.66 -5.56 16.50
CA THR A 64 21.17 -5.38 15.13
C THR A 64 21.98 -4.34 14.36
N ILE A 65 22.41 -3.25 15.00
CA ILE A 65 23.29 -2.25 14.37
C ILE A 65 24.65 -2.89 14.05
N GLU A 66 25.19 -3.74 14.95
CA GLU A 66 26.43 -4.49 14.73
C GLU A 66 26.32 -5.45 13.56
N ASP A 67 25.22 -6.18 13.46
CA ASP A 67 24.92 -7.08 12.33
C ASP A 67 24.86 -6.32 11.00
N ILE A 68 24.21 -5.15 10.97
CA ILE A 68 24.16 -4.29 9.78
C ILE A 68 25.58 -3.83 9.39
N ILE A 69 26.39 -3.37 10.33
CA ILE A 69 27.77 -2.93 10.07
C ILE A 69 28.59 -4.10 9.50
N SER A 70 28.51 -5.27 10.10
CA SER A 70 29.25 -6.47 9.67
C SER A 70 28.81 -6.91 8.28
N TYR A 71 27.51 -6.94 7.99
CA TYR A 71 26.97 -7.26 6.67
C TYR A 71 27.40 -6.25 5.60
N MET A 72 27.38 -4.95 5.93
CA MET A 72 27.83 -3.90 5.01
C MET A 72 29.33 -4.00 4.73
N GLU A 73 30.15 -4.41 5.68
CA GLU A 73 31.58 -4.68 5.50
C GLU A 73 31.77 -5.89 4.55
N GLU A 74 31.12 -7.02 4.82
CA GLU A 74 31.15 -8.23 3.99
C GLU A 74 30.73 -7.96 2.55
N CYS A 75 29.70 -7.14 2.36
CA CYS A 75 29.19 -6.77 1.03
C CYS A 75 29.98 -5.66 0.33
N GLY A 76 30.99 -5.06 0.98
CA GLY A 76 31.84 -4.01 0.42
C GLY A 76 31.22 -2.61 0.42
N TYR A 77 30.14 -2.39 1.16
CA TYR A 77 29.56 -1.06 1.39
C TYR A 77 30.33 -0.27 2.47
N LEU A 78 30.98 -0.99 3.38
CA LEU A 78 31.94 -0.43 4.32
C LEU A 78 33.31 -1.02 4.08
N TYR A 79 34.34 -0.26 4.38
CA TYR A 79 35.73 -0.73 4.38
C TYR A 79 36.33 -0.44 5.75
N ARG A 80 36.99 -1.44 6.33
CA ARG A 80 37.66 -1.36 7.60
C ARG A 80 39.17 -1.10 7.39
N SER A 81 39.66 -0.01 7.95
CA SER A 81 41.09 0.33 7.98
C SER A 81 41.55 0.37 9.44
N GLY A 82 42.22 -0.70 9.87
CA GLY A 82 42.52 -0.90 11.30
C GLY A 82 41.25 -1.01 12.14
N ASP A 83 41.05 -0.09 13.08
CA ASP A 83 39.86 -0.04 13.94
C ASP A 83 38.78 0.92 13.44
N LEU A 84 39.02 1.57 12.29
CA LEU A 84 38.12 2.58 11.73
C LEU A 84 37.37 2.04 10.52
N TYR A 85 36.11 2.42 10.41
CA TYR A 85 35.25 2.19 9.26
C TYR A 85 35.13 3.46 8.43
N ILE A 86 35.17 3.29 7.12
CA ILE A 86 34.89 4.31 6.11
C ILE A 86 33.90 3.77 5.08
N ALA A 87 33.35 4.63 4.24
CA ALA A 87 32.53 4.17 3.10
C ALA A 87 33.35 3.29 2.17
N GLY A 88 32.81 2.13 1.81
CA GLY A 88 33.46 1.18 0.91
C GLY A 88 33.26 1.54 -0.56
N ALA A 89 34.07 0.94 -1.43
CA ALA A 89 34.02 1.16 -2.88
C ALA A 89 32.64 0.91 -3.50
N LYS A 90 31.89 -0.05 -2.97
CA LYS A 90 30.52 -0.33 -3.45
C LYS A 90 29.54 0.76 -3.07
N ALA A 91 29.65 1.33 -1.86
CA ALA A 91 28.84 2.48 -1.45
C ALA A 91 29.15 3.71 -2.31
N GLU A 92 30.43 3.94 -2.65
CA GLU A 92 30.81 5.04 -3.52
C GLU A 92 30.29 4.84 -4.95
N ALA A 93 30.37 3.63 -5.50
CA ALA A 93 29.87 3.31 -6.83
C ALA A 93 28.35 3.46 -6.95
N GLU A 94 27.60 3.06 -5.93
CA GLU A 94 26.14 3.03 -5.93
C GLU A 94 25.53 4.35 -5.45
N PHE A 95 26.02 4.91 -4.38
CA PHE A 95 25.46 6.11 -3.73
C PHE A 95 26.33 7.37 -3.89
N GLY A 96 27.61 7.23 -4.21
CA GLY A 96 28.59 8.34 -4.29
C GLY A 96 28.43 9.24 -5.51
N LYS A 97 27.73 8.76 -6.57
CA LYS A 97 27.50 9.53 -7.79
C LYS A 97 26.87 10.89 -7.48
N SER A 98 27.29 11.92 -8.26
CA SER A 98 26.79 13.29 -8.07
C SER A 98 26.98 13.83 -6.65
N ASN A 99 28.14 13.55 -6.06
CA ASN A 99 28.48 14.01 -4.70
C ASN A 99 27.51 13.52 -3.63
N TRP A 100 27.18 12.24 -3.65
CA TRP A 100 26.33 11.58 -2.65
C TRP A 100 24.89 12.12 -2.55
N LYS A 101 24.39 12.75 -3.62
CA LYS A 101 22.99 13.22 -3.67
C LYS A 101 21.99 12.11 -3.38
N ALA A 102 22.36 10.86 -3.66
CA ALA A 102 21.54 9.71 -3.33
C ALA A 102 21.25 9.59 -1.82
N LEU A 103 22.12 10.10 -0.94
CA LEU A 103 21.89 10.05 0.51
C LEU A 103 20.91 11.11 1.03
N ILE A 104 20.46 12.08 0.21
CA ILE A 104 19.54 13.13 0.65
C ILE A 104 18.16 12.56 1.00
N SER A 105 17.73 11.47 0.36
CA SER A 105 16.42 10.88 0.54
C SER A 105 16.48 9.37 0.66
N VAL A 106 15.66 8.80 1.54
CA VAL A 106 15.39 7.34 1.62
C VAL A 106 14.35 6.88 0.59
N ILE A 107 13.66 7.81 -0.06
CA ILE A 107 12.67 7.48 -1.10
C ILE A 107 13.43 6.87 -2.27
N GLN A 108 13.06 5.64 -2.60
CA GLN A 108 13.59 4.96 -3.78
C GLN A 108 13.12 5.72 -5.02
N ASP A 109 14.11 6.14 -5.82
CA ASP A 109 13.79 6.52 -7.19
C ASP A 109 13.41 5.23 -7.93
N THR A 110 12.13 5.03 -8.14
CA THR A 110 11.61 3.87 -8.87
C THR A 110 12.04 3.87 -10.34
N GLY A 111 12.80 4.89 -10.73
CA GLY A 111 13.35 5.07 -12.06
C GLY A 111 12.24 4.99 -13.11
N GLY A 112 11.77 6.12 -13.57
CA GLY A 112 10.88 6.16 -14.72
C GLY A 112 11.57 5.72 -15.99
N TYR A 113 10.82 5.22 -16.94
CA TYR A 113 11.24 5.03 -18.31
C TYR A 113 10.81 6.25 -19.12
N LEU A 114 11.74 6.84 -19.86
CA LEU A 114 11.38 7.87 -20.82
C LEU A 114 10.54 7.23 -21.93
N ALA A 115 9.29 7.66 -22.06
CA ALA A 115 8.45 7.28 -23.19
C ALA A 115 8.92 8.04 -24.41
N VAL A 116 9.48 7.33 -25.39
CA VAL A 116 10.08 7.88 -26.59
C VAL A 116 9.42 7.34 -27.85
N LEU A 117 9.27 8.18 -28.86
CA LEU A 117 8.83 7.78 -30.18
C LEU A 117 10.00 7.19 -30.97
N PRO A 118 9.76 6.49 -32.12
CA PRO A 118 10.81 5.99 -32.99
C PRO A 118 11.78 7.05 -33.51
N ASP A 119 11.33 8.30 -33.61
CA ASP A 119 12.15 9.45 -34.01
C ASP A 119 13.00 10.03 -32.85
N GLY A 120 12.90 9.47 -31.66
CA GLY A 120 13.59 9.93 -30.45
C GLY A 120 12.85 11.02 -29.65
N THR A 121 11.69 11.47 -30.09
CA THR A 121 10.90 12.48 -29.38
C THR A 121 10.45 11.93 -28.01
N VAL A 122 10.72 12.67 -26.94
CA VAL A 122 10.30 12.32 -25.58
C VAL A 122 8.86 12.83 -25.36
N VAL A 123 7.95 11.90 -25.04
CA VAL A 123 6.55 12.20 -24.75
C VAL A 123 6.33 12.44 -23.24
N GLY A 124 7.13 11.80 -22.39
CA GLY A 124 7.04 11.94 -20.94
C GLY A 124 7.74 10.78 -20.22
N THR A 125 7.39 10.57 -18.95
CA THR A 125 7.98 9.48 -18.13
C THR A 125 6.90 8.52 -17.67
N LEU A 126 7.13 7.22 -17.80
CA LEU A 126 6.29 6.12 -17.34
C LEU A 126 6.91 5.43 -16.14
N ASP A 127 6.10 5.00 -15.18
CA ASP A 127 6.56 4.22 -14.02
C ASP A 127 7.14 2.86 -14.48
N ALA A 128 8.25 2.44 -13.87
CA ALA A 128 8.92 1.18 -14.21
C ALA A 128 8.00 -0.03 -14.08
N ARG A 129 7.12 -0.06 -13.09
CA ARG A 129 6.14 -1.15 -12.89
C ARG A 129 5.06 -1.15 -13.96
N PHE A 130 4.69 0.03 -14.45
CA PHE A 130 3.77 0.13 -15.59
C PHE A 130 4.40 -0.43 -16.85
N VAL A 131 5.69 -0.15 -17.08
CA VAL A 131 6.43 -0.62 -18.27
C VAL A 131 6.85 -2.08 -18.16
N ALA A 132 6.95 -2.65 -16.95
CA ALA A 132 7.32 -4.05 -16.71
C ALA A 132 6.35 -5.10 -17.27
N GLY A 133 5.17 -4.71 -17.76
CA GLY A 133 4.22 -5.62 -18.40
C GLY A 133 4.54 -5.89 -19.88
N ASP A 134 3.66 -6.67 -20.52
CA ASP A 134 3.85 -7.17 -21.87
C ASP A 134 4.00 -6.07 -22.93
N SER A 135 4.89 -6.28 -23.89
CA SER A 135 5.01 -5.50 -25.12
C SER A 135 3.70 -5.60 -25.94
N GLY A 136 3.36 -4.56 -26.71
CA GLY A 136 2.14 -4.49 -27.51
C GLY A 136 0.91 -3.96 -26.74
N ARG A 137 1.04 -3.70 -25.44
CA ARG A 137 -0.02 -3.14 -24.62
C ARG A 137 -0.38 -1.71 -25.04
N THR A 138 -1.69 -1.45 -25.13
CA THR A 138 -2.22 -0.11 -25.41
C THR A 138 -2.62 0.61 -24.11
N PHE A 139 -2.38 1.92 -24.07
CA PHE A 139 -2.63 2.74 -22.89
C PHE A 139 -2.89 4.20 -23.24
N THR A 140 -3.57 4.92 -22.36
CA THR A 140 -3.81 6.37 -22.50
C THR A 140 -2.78 7.13 -21.69
N PHE A 141 -2.04 8.05 -22.34
CA PHE A 141 -1.02 8.86 -21.72
C PHE A 141 -0.95 10.23 -22.39
N THR A 142 -0.81 11.32 -21.65
CA THR A 142 -0.82 12.70 -22.16
C THR A 142 -2.00 13.02 -23.08
N GLY A 143 -3.19 12.48 -22.76
CA GLY A 143 -4.42 12.72 -23.53
C GLY A 143 -4.51 11.97 -24.85
N LYS A 144 -3.57 11.11 -25.19
CA LYS A 144 -3.54 10.30 -26.41
C LYS A 144 -3.44 8.81 -26.11
N THR A 145 -3.74 7.98 -27.11
CA THR A 145 -3.60 6.53 -27.02
C THR A 145 -2.29 6.08 -27.63
N TRP A 146 -1.58 5.24 -26.92
CA TRP A 146 -0.26 4.76 -27.26
C TRP A 146 -0.20 3.23 -27.19
N ARG A 147 0.75 2.64 -27.93
CA ARG A 147 1.14 1.24 -27.84
C ARG A 147 2.59 1.15 -27.39
N LEU A 148 2.89 0.34 -26.37
CA LEU A 148 4.24 0.02 -25.96
C LEU A 148 4.86 -0.97 -26.93
N LEU A 149 5.90 -0.58 -27.65
CA LEU A 149 6.60 -1.43 -28.61
C LEU A 149 7.70 -2.24 -27.93
N HIS A 150 8.58 -1.56 -27.23
CA HIS A 150 9.78 -2.15 -26.64
C HIS A 150 10.21 -1.41 -25.38
N ARG A 151 10.85 -2.17 -24.46
CA ARG A 151 11.45 -1.66 -23.24
C ARG A 151 12.97 -1.83 -23.31
N ASP A 152 13.69 -0.72 -23.22
CA ASP A 152 15.13 -0.68 -23.08
C ASP A 152 15.50 -0.41 -21.61
N ASP A 153 15.91 -1.46 -20.92
CA ASP A 153 16.24 -1.40 -19.49
C ASP A 153 17.60 -0.73 -19.25
N ILE A 154 18.50 -0.77 -20.22
CA ILE A 154 19.85 -0.19 -20.11
C ILE A 154 19.75 1.34 -20.12
N HIS A 155 19.02 1.90 -21.08
CA HIS A 155 18.90 3.34 -21.24
C HIS A 155 17.63 3.90 -20.57
N ARG A 156 16.84 3.05 -19.89
CA ARG A 156 15.57 3.41 -19.25
C ARG A 156 14.60 4.10 -20.22
N ARG A 157 14.39 3.51 -21.39
CA ARG A 157 13.51 4.01 -22.44
C ARG A 157 12.38 3.01 -22.70
N ALA A 158 11.18 3.54 -22.87
CA ALA A 158 10.00 2.82 -23.34
C ALA A 158 9.67 3.35 -24.74
N LEU A 159 9.92 2.55 -25.77
CA LEU A 159 9.57 2.91 -27.14
C LEU A 159 8.07 2.75 -27.31
N ILE A 160 7.41 3.83 -27.72
CA ILE A 160 5.96 3.88 -27.89
C ILE A 160 5.59 4.41 -29.27
N GLU A 161 4.41 4.07 -29.74
CA GLU A 161 3.82 4.61 -30.97
C GLU A 161 2.37 5.04 -30.75
N PRO A 162 1.83 5.99 -31.56
CA PRO A 162 0.41 6.30 -31.53
C PRO A 162 -0.44 5.08 -31.87
N SER A 163 -1.59 4.95 -31.20
CA SER A 163 -2.53 3.84 -31.41
C SER A 163 -3.95 4.36 -31.59
N SER A 164 -4.71 3.74 -32.48
CA SER A 164 -6.14 4.03 -32.68
C SER A 164 -7.08 3.16 -31.84
N ALA A 165 -6.51 2.31 -30.94
CA ALA A 165 -7.33 1.46 -30.09
C ALA A 165 -8.28 2.28 -29.21
N SER A 166 -9.57 1.92 -29.17
CA SER A 166 -10.61 2.59 -28.38
C SER A 166 -11.08 1.82 -27.17
N SER A 167 -10.67 0.56 -27.02
CA SER A 167 -11.05 -0.34 -25.92
C SER A 167 -9.85 -1.03 -25.31
N GLY A 168 -10.00 -1.54 -24.09
CA GLY A 168 -8.93 -2.26 -23.38
C GLY A 168 -7.76 -1.37 -22.92
N LEU A 169 -7.95 -0.04 -22.92
CA LEU A 169 -6.89 0.91 -22.60
C LEU A 169 -6.54 0.86 -21.12
N LYS A 170 -5.28 0.66 -20.84
CA LYS A 170 -4.74 0.81 -19.47
C LYS A 170 -4.37 2.28 -19.23
N ARG A 171 -4.43 2.71 -17.99
CA ARG A 171 -3.92 4.02 -17.57
C ARG A 171 -2.60 3.82 -16.85
N PRO A 172 -1.54 4.57 -17.21
CA PRO A 172 -0.33 4.60 -16.44
C PRO A 172 -0.65 5.04 -15.00
N PHE A 173 0.05 4.44 -14.07
CA PHE A 173 0.03 4.87 -12.68
C PHE A 173 1.47 5.26 -12.29
N TRP A 174 1.57 6.29 -11.47
CA TRP A 174 2.82 6.72 -10.86
C TRP A 174 2.69 6.44 -9.38
N GLY A 175 3.42 5.43 -8.95
CA GLY A 175 3.45 5.09 -7.55
C GLY A 175 4.90 5.02 -7.11
N GLY A 176 5.29 5.87 -6.21
CA GLY A 176 6.47 5.62 -5.38
C GLY A 176 6.36 4.22 -4.76
N SER A 177 7.33 3.76 -4.03
CA SER A 177 7.40 2.42 -3.43
C SER A 177 6.19 2.04 -2.56
N GLY A 178 5.05 1.93 -3.15
CA GLY A 178 3.78 1.61 -2.55
C GLY A 178 2.76 2.69 -2.81
N SER A 179 1.84 2.45 -3.68
CA SER A 179 0.56 3.09 -3.88
C SER A 179 0.56 4.59 -4.22
N GLY A 180 -0.25 4.95 -5.17
CA GLY A 180 -0.87 6.28 -5.21
C GLY A 180 -1.39 6.61 -3.81
N ALA A 181 -1.61 7.88 -3.51
CA ALA A 181 -2.01 8.34 -2.18
C ALA A 181 -3.00 7.34 -1.56
N SER A 182 -2.52 6.61 -0.56
CA SER A 182 -3.33 5.62 0.15
C SER A 182 -4.40 6.39 0.89
N LEU A 183 -5.67 6.05 0.65
CA LEU A 183 -6.73 6.64 1.44
C LEU A 183 -6.69 6.04 2.85
N SER A 184 -6.65 6.93 3.81
CA SER A 184 -6.59 6.60 5.20
C SER A 184 -7.91 6.05 5.74
N MET A 185 -7.83 5.34 6.87
CA MET A 185 -9.01 4.83 7.55
C MET A 185 -9.93 5.98 8.00
N LEU A 186 -9.38 7.07 8.52
CA LEU A 186 -10.17 8.22 8.96
C LEU A 186 -11.02 8.80 7.82
N LEU A 187 -10.44 8.98 6.63
CA LEU A 187 -11.17 9.51 5.48
C LEU A 187 -12.24 8.53 4.99
N CYS A 188 -11.90 7.24 4.92
CA CYS A 188 -12.86 6.22 4.49
C CYS A 188 -14.01 6.07 5.47
N PHE A 189 -13.71 6.12 6.77
CA PHE A 189 -14.72 6.13 7.82
C PHE A 189 -15.63 7.37 7.72
N GLY A 190 -15.06 8.56 7.52
CA GLY A 190 -15.83 9.79 7.29
C GLY A 190 -16.76 9.70 6.07
N VAL A 191 -16.35 9.01 5.00
CA VAL A 191 -17.23 8.72 3.87
C VAL A 191 -18.42 7.84 4.30
N SER A 192 -18.19 6.80 5.11
CA SER A 192 -19.28 5.96 5.62
C SER A 192 -20.24 6.73 6.51
N GLU A 193 -19.75 7.68 7.31
CA GLU A 193 -20.60 8.56 8.13
C GLU A 193 -21.48 9.47 7.27
N ILE A 194 -20.93 10.06 6.18
CA ILE A 194 -21.71 10.89 5.24
C ILE A 194 -22.80 10.06 4.58
N ILE A 195 -22.47 8.85 4.12
CA ILE A 195 -23.45 7.93 3.51
C ILE A 195 -24.54 7.57 4.51
N SER A 196 -24.19 7.20 5.73
CA SER A 196 -25.14 6.81 6.79
C SER A 196 -26.08 7.95 7.18
N ARG A 197 -25.58 9.18 7.29
CA ARG A 197 -26.38 10.37 7.58
C ARG A 197 -27.24 10.85 6.41
N ARG A 198 -26.99 10.35 5.22
CA ARG A 198 -27.62 10.77 3.97
C ARG A 198 -27.45 12.26 3.65
N LYS A 199 -26.50 12.94 4.27
CA LYS A 199 -26.18 14.36 4.06
C LYS A 199 -24.77 14.71 4.46
N THR A 200 -24.25 15.79 3.88
CA THR A 200 -23.00 16.43 4.33
C THR A 200 -23.28 17.49 5.41
N LEU A 201 -22.27 17.76 6.24
CA LEU A 201 -22.27 18.89 7.18
C LEU A 201 -21.64 20.15 6.57
N LEU A 202 -21.19 20.09 5.32
CA LEU A 202 -20.54 21.23 4.66
C LEU A 202 -21.57 22.31 4.33
N PRO A 203 -21.25 23.58 4.55
CA PRO A 203 -22.06 24.72 4.12
C PRO A 203 -21.86 24.95 2.62
N LEU A 204 -22.45 24.10 1.78
CA LEU A 204 -22.36 24.18 0.32
C LEU A 204 -23.41 25.11 -0.26
N PRO A 205 -23.13 25.75 -1.41
CA PRO A 205 -24.17 26.37 -2.25
C PRO A 205 -25.26 25.35 -2.60
N LYS A 206 -26.51 25.83 -2.77
CA LYS A 206 -27.69 24.97 -2.92
C LYS A 206 -27.56 23.92 -4.04
N ASN A 207 -27.11 24.32 -5.22
CA ASN A 207 -26.91 23.43 -6.36
C ASN A 207 -25.85 22.34 -6.12
N GLU A 208 -24.77 22.66 -5.41
CA GLU A 208 -23.71 21.72 -5.06
C GLU A 208 -24.17 20.76 -3.97
N ALA A 209 -24.94 21.25 -3.00
CA ALA A 209 -25.56 20.42 -1.97
C ALA A 209 -26.53 19.40 -2.57
N GLU A 210 -27.43 19.83 -3.48
CA GLU A 210 -28.36 18.95 -4.19
C GLU A 210 -27.65 17.86 -4.98
N MET A 211 -26.62 18.22 -5.76
CA MET A 211 -25.81 17.23 -6.51
C MET A 211 -25.12 16.20 -5.59
N LEU A 212 -24.63 16.64 -4.44
CA LEU A 212 -23.99 15.74 -3.48
C LEU A 212 -25.01 14.85 -2.79
N GLU A 213 -26.18 15.36 -2.44
CA GLU A 213 -27.29 14.61 -1.87
C GLU A 213 -27.81 13.56 -2.85
N ASP A 214 -28.01 13.88 -4.11
CA ASP A 214 -28.39 12.92 -5.16
C ASP A 214 -27.39 11.78 -5.28
N LEU A 215 -26.07 12.12 -5.26
CA LEU A 215 -25.01 11.11 -5.24
C LEU A 215 -25.11 10.22 -4.00
N ILE A 216 -25.28 10.78 -2.82
CA ILE A 216 -25.39 10.02 -1.56
C ILE A 216 -26.63 9.12 -1.60
N LEU A 217 -27.76 9.61 -2.10
CA LEU A 217 -29.01 8.84 -2.22
C LEU A 217 -28.90 7.67 -3.22
N SER A 218 -28.01 7.76 -4.21
CA SER A 218 -27.75 6.68 -5.14
C SER A 218 -26.91 5.53 -4.54
N LEU A 219 -26.33 5.72 -3.33
CA LEU A 219 -25.53 4.71 -2.64
C LEU A 219 -26.39 3.82 -1.73
N PRO A 220 -25.90 2.61 -1.36
CA PRO A 220 -26.62 1.71 -0.46
C PRO A 220 -26.99 2.40 0.86
N ASP A 221 -28.21 2.15 1.35
CA ASP A 221 -28.77 2.79 2.53
C ASP A 221 -28.44 2.07 3.84
N ASN A 222 -27.87 0.89 3.75
CA ASN A 222 -27.56 0.01 4.88
C ASN A 222 -26.13 0.13 5.41
N ILE A 223 -25.37 1.15 4.98
CA ILE A 223 -24.00 1.37 5.47
C ILE A 223 -24.06 1.92 6.90
N THR A 224 -23.50 1.17 7.83
CA THR A 224 -23.32 1.58 9.23
C THR A 224 -21.84 1.84 9.47
N PRO A 225 -21.41 3.05 9.88
CA PRO A 225 -20.03 3.34 10.19
C PRO A 225 -19.46 2.39 11.25
N GLY A 226 -18.23 1.91 11.02
CA GLY A 226 -17.56 0.98 11.93
C GLY A 226 -18.02 -0.47 11.84
N LYS A 227 -18.98 -0.80 10.97
CA LYS A 227 -19.40 -2.19 10.72
C LYS A 227 -18.91 -2.70 9.37
N LEU A 228 -18.59 -4.00 9.31
CA LEU A 228 -18.35 -4.70 8.06
C LEU A 228 -19.68 -5.16 7.46
N HIS A 229 -19.89 -4.88 6.18
CA HIS A 229 -21.07 -5.34 5.47
C HIS A 229 -20.64 -6.36 4.42
N VAL A 230 -21.08 -7.61 4.57
CA VAL A 230 -20.78 -8.71 3.66
C VAL A 230 -22.01 -9.00 2.81
N ARG A 231 -21.86 -9.02 1.50
CA ARG A 231 -22.92 -9.40 0.56
C ARG A 231 -22.38 -10.28 -0.53
N THR A 232 -23.19 -11.21 -1.01
CA THR A 232 -22.89 -12.07 -2.14
C THR A 232 -23.55 -11.50 -3.38
N GLU A 233 -22.83 -11.47 -4.50
CA GLU A 233 -23.32 -10.95 -5.79
C GLU A 233 -23.12 -12.02 -6.87
N PRO A 234 -24.12 -12.23 -7.76
CA PRO A 234 -23.97 -13.16 -8.89
C PRO A 234 -22.96 -12.62 -9.90
N GLU A 235 -22.18 -13.52 -10.48
CA GLU A 235 -21.25 -13.29 -11.58
C GLU A 235 -21.61 -14.15 -12.77
N VAL A 236 -20.99 -13.92 -13.93
CA VAL A 236 -21.22 -14.73 -15.14
C VAL A 236 -20.90 -16.20 -14.89
N ASN A 237 -19.85 -16.48 -14.10
CA ASN A 237 -19.41 -17.84 -13.78
C ASN A 237 -19.30 -18.02 -12.26
N GLY A 238 -20.45 -18.02 -11.56
CA GLY A 238 -20.49 -18.26 -10.12
C GLY A 238 -20.85 -17.01 -9.31
N TRP A 239 -20.14 -16.77 -8.20
CA TRP A 239 -20.48 -15.74 -7.23
C TRP A 239 -19.24 -14.95 -6.81
N SER A 240 -19.45 -13.71 -6.45
CA SER A 240 -18.47 -12.87 -5.74
C SER A 240 -19.00 -12.43 -4.39
N VAL A 241 -18.08 -12.23 -3.43
CA VAL A 241 -18.41 -11.67 -2.12
C VAL A 241 -17.80 -10.27 -2.03
N VAL A 242 -18.62 -9.30 -1.68
CA VAL A 242 -18.21 -7.91 -1.43
C VAL A 242 -18.25 -7.68 0.07
N VAL A 243 -17.08 -7.30 0.63
CA VAL A 243 -16.95 -6.90 2.02
C VAL A 243 -16.72 -5.39 2.05
N SER A 244 -17.74 -4.62 2.39
CA SER A 244 -17.63 -3.16 2.55
C SER A 244 -17.08 -2.85 3.94
N THR A 245 -15.88 -2.30 3.98
CA THR A 245 -15.11 -2.10 5.22
C THR A 245 -14.98 -0.63 5.60
N PHE A 246 -14.83 0.26 4.61
CA PHE A 246 -14.45 1.66 4.78
C PHE A 246 -13.21 1.86 5.65
N ALA A 247 -12.28 0.89 5.59
CA ALA A 247 -11.11 0.82 6.47
C ALA A 247 -9.82 1.42 5.85
N GLY A 248 -9.89 1.89 4.61
CA GLY A 248 -8.72 2.42 3.90
C GLY A 248 -7.85 1.36 3.24
N ASP A 249 -6.93 1.79 2.40
CA ASP A 249 -6.10 0.89 1.58
C ASP A 249 -5.25 -0.08 2.40
N THR A 250 -4.58 0.43 3.43
CA THR A 250 -3.64 -0.36 4.22
C THR A 250 -4.34 -1.49 4.95
N VAL A 251 -5.42 -1.18 5.64
CA VAL A 251 -6.20 -2.17 6.41
C VAL A 251 -6.83 -3.19 5.47
N ASN A 252 -7.42 -2.75 4.37
CA ASN A 252 -8.04 -3.66 3.40
C ASN A 252 -7.04 -4.62 2.74
N ARG A 253 -5.80 -4.20 2.51
CA ARG A 253 -4.74 -5.10 2.01
C ARG A 253 -4.37 -6.16 3.04
N VAL A 254 -4.32 -5.80 4.33
CA VAL A 254 -4.07 -6.76 5.42
C VAL A 254 -5.23 -7.77 5.50
N ILE A 255 -6.47 -7.30 5.49
CA ILE A 255 -7.65 -8.18 5.51
C ILE A 255 -7.64 -9.12 4.29
N ALA A 256 -7.36 -8.60 3.09
CA ALA A 256 -7.28 -9.43 1.89
C ALA A 256 -6.17 -10.49 1.96
N TYR A 257 -5.01 -10.14 2.54
CA TYR A 257 -3.92 -11.09 2.76
C TYR A 257 -4.34 -12.21 3.71
N LEU A 258 -4.92 -11.87 4.85
CA LEU A 258 -5.38 -12.84 5.85
C LEU A 258 -6.49 -13.74 5.31
N LEU A 259 -7.46 -13.18 4.58
CA LEU A 259 -8.50 -13.97 3.91
C LEU A 259 -7.91 -14.95 2.89
N ARG A 260 -6.89 -14.56 2.11
CA ARG A 260 -6.21 -15.48 1.17
C ARG A 260 -5.58 -16.67 1.85
N GLN A 261 -5.07 -16.51 3.07
CA GLN A 261 -4.43 -17.60 3.82
C GLN A 261 -5.44 -18.56 4.45
N ASN A 262 -6.65 -18.07 4.75
CA ASN A 262 -7.62 -18.80 5.57
C ASN A 262 -8.85 -19.27 4.79
N LEU A 263 -9.15 -18.71 3.61
CA LEU A 263 -10.23 -19.19 2.75
C LEU A 263 -9.77 -20.42 1.97
N SER A 264 -10.62 -21.44 1.92
CA SER A 264 -10.41 -22.63 1.11
C SER A 264 -10.63 -22.33 -0.37
N GLY A 265 -9.73 -22.80 -1.24
CA GLY A 265 -9.84 -22.62 -2.69
C GLY A 265 -8.95 -21.51 -3.25
N ARG A 266 -9.06 -21.26 -4.56
CA ARG A 266 -8.34 -20.19 -5.24
C ARG A 266 -9.32 -19.06 -5.55
N HIS A 267 -9.09 -17.91 -4.91
CA HIS A 267 -9.91 -16.72 -5.06
C HIS A 267 -9.11 -15.56 -5.62
N GLU A 268 -9.74 -14.77 -6.48
CA GLU A 268 -9.19 -13.49 -6.94
C GLU A 268 -9.72 -12.36 -6.07
N PHE A 269 -8.84 -11.41 -5.68
CA PHE A 269 -9.18 -10.31 -4.80
C PHE A 269 -9.00 -8.97 -5.51
N LYS A 270 -10.04 -8.17 -5.53
CA LYS A 270 -9.97 -6.76 -5.88
C LYS A 270 -10.12 -5.93 -4.62
N VAL A 271 -9.07 -5.18 -4.29
CA VAL A 271 -9.01 -4.36 -3.06
C VAL A 271 -9.15 -2.90 -3.42
N THR A 272 -10.04 -2.21 -2.73
CA THR A 272 -10.24 -0.76 -2.79
C THR A 272 -10.17 -0.18 -1.37
N PRO A 273 -10.05 1.13 -1.18
CA PRO A 273 -10.05 1.74 0.14
C PRO A 273 -11.36 1.51 0.94
N PHE A 274 -12.46 1.22 0.25
CA PHE A 274 -13.80 1.12 0.83
C PHE A 274 -14.28 -0.32 0.97
N ALA A 275 -13.76 -1.23 0.16
CA ALA A 275 -14.27 -2.59 0.10
C ALA A 275 -13.25 -3.57 -0.49
N LEU A 276 -13.48 -4.84 -0.19
CA LEU A 276 -12.86 -5.98 -0.87
C LEU A 276 -13.92 -6.68 -1.73
N ARG A 277 -13.57 -7.09 -2.94
CA ARG A 277 -14.38 -8.00 -3.74
C ARG A 277 -13.59 -9.27 -4.00
N ILE A 278 -14.18 -10.40 -3.67
CA ILE A 278 -13.56 -11.73 -3.74
C ILE A 278 -14.35 -12.54 -4.76
N PHE A 279 -13.68 -13.04 -5.78
CA PHE A 279 -14.27 -13.79 -6.87
C PHE A 279 -13.95 -15.27 -6.77
N GLY A 280 -14.71 -16.10 -7.49
CA GLY A 280 -14.44 -17.52 -7.66
C GLY A 280 -15.15 -18.40 -6.64
N PHE A 281 -16.35 -18.03 -6.23
CA PHE A 281 -17.22 -18.88 -5.42
C PHE A 281 -18.27 -19.59 -6.29
N GLU A 282 -18.60 -20.81 -5.89
CA GLU A 282 -19.60 -21.65 -6.58
C GLU A 282 -20.99 -21.52 -5.94
N SER A 283 -21.07 -21.07 -4.68
CA SER A 283 -22.30 -20.98 -3.89
C SER A 283 -22.72 -19.56 -3.57
N PRO A 284 -24.03 -19.25 -3.55
CA PRO A 284 -24.56 -18.00 -3.06
C PRO A 284 -24.32 -17.80 -1.54
N ASP A 285 -24.02 -18.87 -0.80
CA ASP A 285 -23.75 -18.85 0.64
C ASP A 285 -22.31 -18.47 0.98
N ALA A 286 -21.48 -18.18 -0.03
CA ALA A 286 -20.06 -17.80 0.13
C ALA A 286 -19.84 -16.63 1.09
N GLY A 287 -20.81 -15.71 1.20
CA GLY A 287 -20.77 -14.61 2.16
C GLY A 287 -20.71 -15.07 3.62
N TYR A 288 -21.34 -16.20 3.93
CA TYR A 288 -21.27 -16.81 5.26
C TYR A 288 -19.86 -17.33 5.58
N ASP A 289 -19.25 -18.05 4.62
CA ASP A 289 -17.89 -18.57 4.80
C ASP A 289 -16.87 -17.44 4.97
N VAL A 290 -16.99 -16.38 4.18
CA VAL A 290 -16.13 -15.19 4.32
C VAL A 290 -16.36 -14.52 5.67
N SER A 291 -17.60 -14.38 6.14
CA SER A 291 -17.93 -13.77 7.43
C SER A 291 -17.36 -14.59 8.59
N ARG A 292 -17.51 -15.92 8.55
CA ARG A 292 -16.94 -16.83 9.55
C ARG A 292 -15.42 -16.71 9.60
N THR A 293 -14.77 -16.73 8.44
CA THR A 293 -13.31 -16.59 8.36
C THR A 293 -12.84 -15.23 8.89
N LEU A 294 -13.58 -14.13 8.66
CA LEU A 294 -13.26 -12.82 9.23
C LEU A 294 -13.35 -12.82 10.76
N ILE A 295 -14.34 -13.51 11.33
CA ILE A 295 -14.47 -13.69 12.78
C ILE A 295 -13.27 -14.46 13.34
N GLU A 296 -12.97 -15.61 12.74
CA GLU A 296 -11.82 -16.44 13.14
C GLU A 296 -10.50 -15.66 13.08
N ILE A 297 -10.31 -14.84 12.02
CA ILE A 297 -9.15 -13.93 11.89
C ILE A 297 -9.12 -12.91 13.02
N SER A 298 -10.26 -12.35 13.42
CA SER A 298 -10.34 -11.33 14.47
C SER A 298 -10.01 -11.87 15.87
N GLU A 299 -10.25 -13.15 16.09
CA GLU A 299 -9.99 -13.83 17.36
C GLU A 299 -8.55 -14.36 17.47
N ASN A 300 -7.88 -14.61 16.36
CA ASN A 300 -6.54 -15.20 16.31
C ASN A 300 -5.44 -14.14 16.19
N THR A 301 -4.49 -14.13 17.14
CA THR A 301 -3.34 -13.21 17.17
C THR A 301 -2.10 -13.73 16.40
N TYR A 302 -2.12 -14.95 15.83
CA TYR A 302 -0.92 -15.68 15.39
C TYR A 302 -0.65 -15.69 13.88
N LEU A 303 -1.34 -14.89 13.07
CA LEU A 303 -1.36 -15.07 11.61
C LEU A 303 -0.23 -14.39 10.83
N PHE A 304 0.83 -13.88 11.48
CA PHE A 304 1.89 -13.12 10.81
C PHE A 304 3.25 -13.82 10.73
N ASP A 305 3.36 -15.10 11.15
CA ASP A 305 4.65 -15.78 11.30
C ASP A 305 5.28 -16.26 9.98
N GLU A 306 4.53 -16.37 8.88
CA GLU A 306 5.04 -16.82 7.58
C GLU A 306 4.99 -15.70 6.53
N LEU A 307 6.01 -14.83 6.54
CA LEU A 307 6.18 -13.86 5.45
C LEU A 307 6.84 -14.54 4.24
N PRO A 308 6.34 -14.29 3.01
CA PRO A 308 6.94 -14.83 1.80
C PRO A 308 8.38 -14.31 1.61
N LYS A 309 9.19 -15.05 0.84
CA LYS A 309 10.56 -14.61 0.49
C LYS A 309 10.51 -13.23 -0.16
N LEU A 310 11.28 -12.32 0.39
CA LEU A 310 11.27 -10.93 -0.02
C LEU A 310 12.25 -10.67 -1.16
N PRO A 311 11.92 -9.79 -2.12
CA PRO A 311 12.87 -9.37 -3.14
C PRO A 311 14.03 -8.54 -2.53
N ASP A 312 15.23 -8.67 -3.09
CA ASP A 312 16.45 -8.05 -2.56
C ASP A 312 16.45 -6.51 -2.57
N ASN A 313 15.60 -5.90 -3.40
CA ASN A 313 15.56 -4.45 -3.63
C ASN A 313 14.22 -3.82 -3.24
N LEU A 314 13.72 -4.12 -2.07
CA LEU A 314 12.45 -3.59 -1.53
C LEU A 314 12.47 -2.09 -1.31
N TRP A 315 13.61 -1.55 -0.83
CA TRP A 315 13.84 -0.14 -0.53
C TRP A 315 15.21 0.28 -1.03
N LYS A 316 15.43 1.56 -1.11
CA LYS A 316 16.67 2.15 -1.63
C LYS A 316 17.94 1.62 -0.97
N PHE A 317 17.92 1.37 0.33
CA PHE A 317 19.06 0.88 1.10
C PHE A 317 18.92 -0.58 1.54
N SER A 318 17.92 -1.31 1.03
CA SER A 318 17.69 -2.72 1.38
C SER A 318 18.87 -3.63 1.02
N VAL A 319 19.65 -3.27 0.00
CA VAL A 319 20.87 -3.98 -0.41
C VAL A 319 21.98 -3.94 0.67
N CYS A 320 21.91 -2.98 1.59
CA CYS A 320 22.82 -2.83 2.72
C CYS A 320 22.32 -3.51 4.00
N LEU A 321 21.17 -4.20 3.95
CA LEU A 321 20.55 -4.84 5.10
C LEU A 321 20.58 -6.36 4.98
N PRO A 322 20.95 -7.09 6.05
CA PRO A 322 20.83 -8.54 6.08
C PRO A 322 19.36 -8.99 6.07
N ASP A 323 19.10 -10.20 5.59
CA ASP A 323 17.74 -10.70 5.33
C ASP A 323 16.87 -10.80 6.60
N ASN A 324 17.45 -11.14 7.75
CA ASN A 324 16.76 -11.15 9.04
C ASN A 324 16.23 -9.75 9.39
N VAL A 325 17.03 -8.71 9.19
CA VAL A 325 16.65 -7.30 9.43
C VAL A 325 15.56 -6.85 8.45
N LYS A 326 15.67 -7.21 7.15
CA LYS A 326 14.61 -6.94 6.18
C LYS A 326 13.28 -7.55 6.58
N LYS A 327 13.29 -8.81 7.03
CA LYS A 327 12.11 -9.52 7.53
C LYS A 327 11.51 -8.84 8.75
N GLU A 328 12.35 -8.39 9.70
CA GLU A 328 11.89 -7.69 10.89
C GLU A 328 11.23 -6.34 10.57
N ILE A 329 11.77 -5.56 9.62
CA ILE A 329 11.15 -4.30 9.17
C ILE A 329 9.72 -4.57 8.68
N ILE A 330 9.55 -5.61 7.87
CA ILE A 330 8.24 -5.95 7.31
C ILE A 330 7.29 -6.46 8.38
N ALA A 331 7.76 -7.36 9.25
CA ALA A 331 6.94 -7.87 10.34
C ALA A 331 6.43 -6.74 11.24
N LYS A 332 7.32 -5.83 11.66
CA LYS A 332 6.93 -4.66 12.48
C LYS A 332 6.01 -3.70 11.75
N LYS A 333 6.21 -3.50 10.44
CA LYS A 333 5.30 -2.67 9.63
C LYS A 333 3.89 -3.28 9.55
N HIS A 334 3.79 -4.60 9.36
CA HIS A 334 2.51 -5.31 9.36
C HIS A 334 1.87 -5.32 10.75
N GLN A 335 2.65 -5.54 11.80
CA GLN A 335 2.16 -5.51 13.17
C GLN A 335 1.65 -4.13 13.58
N ASN A 336 2.32 -3.05 13.17
CA ASN A 336 1.83 -1.69 13.39
C ASN A 336 0.52 -1.46 12.65
N ASN A 337 0.40 -1.86 11.39
CA ASN A 337 -0.83 -1.75 10.63
C ASN A 337 -1.97 -2.55 11.28
N TYR A 338 -1.67 -3.74 11.80
CA TYR A 338 -2.63 -4.58 12.54
C TYR A 338 -3.03 -3.95 13.88
N ASN A 339 -2.07 -3.42 14.64
CA ASN A 339 -2.35 -2.75 15.92
C ASN A 339 -3.18 -1.48 15.73
N ILE A 340 -2.96 -0.72 14.66
CA ILE A 340 -3.79 0.43 14.27
C ILE A 340 -5.22 -0.07 14.01
N THR A 341 -5.37 -1.15 13.26
CA THR A 341 -6.68 -1.77 12.98
C THR A 341 -7.41 -2.19 14.26
N ARG A 342 -6.69 -2.66 15.29
CA ARG A 342 -7.23 -3.13 16.55
C ARG A 342 -7.43 -2.03 17.59
N SER A 343 -6.56 -1.01 17.63
CA SER A 343 -6.62 0.08 18.64
C SER A 343 -7.73 1.08 18.37
N ASP A 344 -8.13 1.28 17.12
CA ASP A 344 -9.15 2.25 16.72
C ASP A 344 -10.57 1.66 16.76
N LYS A 345 -10.80 0.64 17.62
CA LYS A 345 -12.14 0.07 17.89
C LYS A 345 -12.97 -0.15 16.60
N MET A 346 -12.38 -0.76 15.58
CA MET A 346 -13.20 -1.51 14.65
C MET A 346 -13.81 -2.66 15.48
N GLU A 347 -14.93 -2.40 16.11
CA GLU A 347 -15.83 -3.46 16.53
C GLU A 347 -16.17 -4.17 15.22
N PHE A 348 -15.56 -5.32 14.99
CA PHE A 348 -16.07 -6.31 14.06
C PHE A 348 -17.43 -6.71 14.61
N CYS A 349 -18.44 -5.88 14.34
CA CYS A 349 -19.80 -6.22 14.65
C CYS A 349 -20.14 -7.38 13.73
N THR A 350 -19.95 -8.56 14.27
CA THR A 350 -20.46 -9.80 13.73
C THR A 350 -21.95 -9.62 13.55
N LEU A 351 -22.38 -9.57 12.30
CA LEU A 351 -23.77 -9.95 12.02
C LEU A 351 -23.90 -11.36 12.55
N THR A 352 -24.81 -11.59 13.48
CA THR A 352 -25.16 -12.94 13.91
C THR A 352 -25.64 -13.72 12.69
N GLU A 353 -25.51 -15.04 12.68
CA GLU A 353 -25.98 -15.90 11.57
C GLU A 353 -27.44 -15.55 11.18
N LYS A 354 -28.26 -15.16 12.13
CA LYS A 354 -29.64 -14.74 11.94
C LYS A 354 -29.75 -13.42 11.17
N GLU A 355 -28.97 -12.40 11.55
CA GLU A 355 -28.94 -11.09 10.89
C GLU A 355 -28.36 -11.21 9.47
N PHE A 356 -27.38 -12.11 9.24
CA PHE A 356 -26.85 -12.39 7.92
C PHE A 356 -27.90 -13.04 7.01
N ARG A 357 -28.68 -14.02 7.50
CA ARG A 357 -29.76 -14.67 6.74
C ARG A 357 -30.90 -13.71 6.42
N GLU A 358 -31.30 -12.87 7.36
CA GLU A 358 -32.32 -11.85 7.15
C GLU A 358 -31.87 -10.81 6.12
N PHE A 359 -30.59 -10.43 6.13
CA PHE A 359 -30.01 -9.49 5.19
C PHE A 359 -29.88 -10.06 3.77
N SER A 360 -29.40 -11.30 3.63
CA SER A 360 -29.30 -11.98 2.32
C SER A 360 -30.68 -12.24 1.70
N THR A 361 -31.68 -12.53 2.52
CA THR A 361 -33.07 -12.74 2.08
C THR A 361 -33.73 -11.43 1.65
N ALA A 362 -33.49 -10.32 2.36
CA ALA A 362 -34.03 -9.02 1.98
C ALA A 362 -33.47 -8.49 0.65
N SER A 363 -32.20 -8.73 0.35
CA SER A 363 -31.59 -8.36 -0.94
C SER A 363 -32.10 -9.20 -2.13
N LEU A 364 -32.60 -10.40 -1.89
CA LEU A 364 -33.24 -11.25 -2.90
C LEU A 364 -34.68 -10.83 -3.16
N ILE A 365 -35.43 -10.38 -2.14
CA ILE A 365 -36.83 -9.96 -2.27
C ILE A 365 -36.95 -8.62 -3.02
N THR A 366 -36.02 -7.70 -2.89
CA THR A 366 -36.04 -6.42 -3.63
C THR A 366 -35.74 -6.55 -5.12
N ARG A 367 -35.22 -7.71 -5.59
CA ARG A 367 -35.04 -7.97 -7.02
C ARG A 367 -36.22 -8.68 -7.71
N SER A 368 -37.15 -9.26 -6.95
CA SER A 368 -38.32 -9.96 -7.55
C SER A 368 -39.55 -9.07 -7.74
N THR A 369 -39.50 -7.78 -7.42
CA THR A 369 -40.62 -6.85 -7.58
C THR A 369 -40.41 -5.78 -8.66
N ASN A 370 -39.34 -5.90 -9.47
CA ASN A 370 -39.06 -5.01 -10.61
C ASN A 370 -38.83 -5.82 -11.92
N ASP A 371 -39.67 -6.82 -12.20
CA ASP A 371 -39.94 -7.38 -13.55
C ASP A 371 -41.32 -6.95 -14.01
#